data_d1e95084424429c38292f64a9aedad9a
#
_entry.id   d1e95084424429c38292f64a9aedad9a
#
_cell.length_a   1.000
_cell.length_b   1.000
_cell.length_c   1.000
_cell.angle_alpha   90.00
_cell.angle_beta   90.00
_cell.angle_gamma   90.00
#
_symmetry.space_group_name_H-M   'P 1'
#
loop_
_entity.id
_entity.type
_entity.pdbx_description
1 polymer ?
#
loop_
_entity_poly.entity_id
_entity_poly.type
_entity_poly.pdbx_seq_one_letter_code
_entity_poly.pdbx_strand_id
1 'polypeptide(L)'
;MAVSASIQALIAGETVAGSRISNRLLTELIQEGLLQIIIHGSRKSYRANNIEALKRFLIDKDENYRILDVDNFDSRSSMASETGNSKLVTIRSCPGFPVNTYELIECQLNKEPFTINPQEGCFFFVSDWRTFAIPDDVIIIGIENMENFRKVRQQRLFFDEYLHKHGHSQKVLFVSRYPQSTDLREWLASIPNPYILEFGISLA
;
A
#
# COMPACT_ATOMS: atom_id res chain seq x y z
N MET A 1 9.93 -17.48 13.25
CA MET A 1 8.46 -17.69 13.20
C MET A 1 7.80 -16.32 12.97
N ALA A 2 6.81 -16.22 12.11
CA ALA A 2 6.10 -14.94 11.92
C ALA A 2 5.37 -14.53 13.20
N VAL A 3 5.38 -13.22 13.52
CA VAL A 3 4.57 -12.67 14.62
C VAL A 3 3.10 -13.00 14.35
N SER A 4 2.41 -13.58 15.32
CA SER A 4 1.01 -13.98 15.12
C SER A 4 0.12 -12.77 14.83
N ALA A 5 -0.92 -12.97 14.03
CA ALA A 5 -1.89 -11.92 13.70
C ALA A 5 -2.53 -11.28 14.94
N SER A 6 -2.67 -12.05 16.04
CA SER A 6 -3.17 -11.56 17.32
C SER A 6 -2.22 -10.59 18.01
N ILE A 7 -0.92 -10.83 17.94
CA ILE A 7 0.07 -9.91 18.50
C ILE A 7 0.15 -8.62 17.67
N GLN A 8 0.09 -8.74 16.35
CA GLN A 8 0.03 -7.57 15.46
C GLN A 8 -1.21 -6.70 15.74
N ALA A 9 -2.38 -7.31 15.95
CA ALA A 9 -3.60 -6.60 16.30
C ALA A 9 -3.48 -5.89 17.67
N LEU A 10 -2.87 -6.52 18.68
CA LEU A 10 -2.61 -5.88 19.98
C LEU A 10 -1.70 -4.66 19.85
N ILE A 11 -0.66 -4.74 19.02
CA ILE A 11 0.27 -3.63 18.76
C ILE A 11 -0.38 -2.51 17.95
N ALA A 12 -1.33 -2.86 17.06
CA ALA A 12 -2.19 -1.87 16.39
C ALA A 12 -3.24 -1.21 17.33
N GLY A 13 -3.25 -1.58 18.62
CA GLY A 13 -4.22 -1.05 19.60
C GLY A 13 -5.61 -1.67 19.50
N GLU A 14 -5.74 -2.76 18.76
CA GLU A 14 -7.01 -3.48 18.60
C GLU A 14 -7.31 -4.40 19.79
N THR A 15 -8.57 -4.79 19.90
CA THR A 15 -9.03 -5.74 20.91
C THR A 15 -9.01 -7.17 20.38
N VAL A 16 -8.35 -8.08 21.09
CA VAL A 16 -8.15 -9.47 20.68
C VAL A 16 -8.80 -10.44 21.68
N ALA A 17 -9.50 -11.45 21.17
CA ALA A 17 -10.06 -12.51 22.00
C ALA A 17 -8.94 -13.38 22.60
N GLY A 18 -9.05 -13.76 23.88
CA GLY A 18 -8.04 -14.55 24.58
C GLY A 18 -7.72 -15.89 23.92
N SER A 19 -8.70 -16.51 23.26
CA SER A 19 -8.52 -17.77 22.52
C SER A 19 -7.58 -17.67 21.32
N ARG A 20 -7.26 -16.44 20.86
CA ARG A 20 -6.34 -16.19 19.74
C ARG A 20 -4.88 -15.99 20.18
N ILE A 21 -4.63 -15.95 21.49
CA ILE A 21 -3.29 -15.80 22.07
C ILE A 21 -2.95 -17.08 22.80
N SER A 22 -1.71 -17.58 22.71
CA SER A 22 -1.33 -18.76 23.47
C SER A 22 -1.49 -18.52 24.97
N ASN A 23 -2.02 -19.48 25.69
CA ASN A 23 -2.30 -19.34 27.14
C ASN A 23 -1.06 -18.93 27.95
N ARG A 24 0.10 -19.44 27.60
CA ARG A 24 1.37 -19.10 28.25
C ARG A 24 1.71 -17.61 28.07
N LEU A 25 1.69 -17.12 26.83
CA LEU A 25 2.00 -15.72 26.53
C LEU A 25 0.94 -14.79 27.13
N LEU A 26 -0.35 -15.15 27.04
CA LEU A 26 -1.43 -14.38 27.62
C LEU A 26 -1.27 -14.20 29.14
N THR A 27 -0.93 -15.27 29.86
CA THR A 27 -0.69 -15.23 31.30
C THR A 27 0.45 -14.29 31.65
N GLU A 28 1.56 -14.37 30.92
CA GLU A 28 2.74 -13.53 31.14
C GLU A 28 2.41 -12.05 30.86
N LEU A 29 1.74 -11.73 29.76
CA LEU A 29 1.36 -10.36 29.43
C LEU A 29 0.39 -9.75 30.44
N ILE A 30 -0.48 -10.57 31.06
CA ILE A 30 -1.38 -10.13 32.14
C ILE A 30 -0.59 -9.88 33.43
N GLN A 31 0.32 -10.79 33.80
CA GLN A 31 1.17 -10.66 35.00
C GLN A 31 2.04 -9.40 34.95
N GLU A 32 2.57 -9.07 33.78
CA GLU A 32 3.36 -7.87 33.55
C GLU A 32 2.49 -6.58 33.40
N GLY A 33 1.16 -6.71 33.54
CA GLY A 33 0.25 -5.57 33.46
C GLY A 33 0.18 -4.89 32.07
N LEU A 34 0.61 -5.61 31.03
CA LEU A 34 0.68 -5.09 29.67
C LEU A 34 -0.64 -5.12 28.91
N LEU A 35 -1.63 -5.86 29.43
CA LEU A 35 -2.95 -6.02 28.82
C LEU A 35 -4.06 -5.56 29.75
N GLN A 36 -5.00 -4.82 29.20
CA GLN A 36 -6.31 -4.52 29.79
C GLN A 36 -7.28 -5.63 29.42
N ILE A 37 -8.04 -6.11 30.41
CA ILE A 37 -9.09 -7.11 30.23
C ILE A 37 -10.40 -6.38 29.95
N ILE A 38 -11.05 -6.71 28.85
CA ILE A 38 -12.37 -6.20 28.46
C ILE A 38 -13.35 -7.36 28.51
N ILE A 39 -14.39 -7.23 29.34
CA ILE A 39 -15.39 -8.28 29.57
C ILE A 39 -16.68 -7.90 28.85
N HIS A 40 -17.13 -8.76 27.94
CA HIS A 40 -18.45 -8.68 27.30
C HIS A 40 -19.26 -9.95 27.60
N GLY A 41 -20.09 -9.91 28.62
CA GLY A 41 -20.83 -11.08 29.12
C GLY A 41 -19.84 -12.14 29.60
N SER A 42 -19.91 -13.36 29.03
CA SER A 42 -19.00 -14.47 29.37
C SER A 42 -17.67 -14.46 28.59
N ARG A 43 -17.48 -13.54 27.66
CA ARG A 43 -16.29 -13.49 26.79
C ARG A 43 -15.28 -12.48 27.31
N LYS A 44 -14.00 -12.88 27.37
CA LYS A 44 -12.88 -12.03 27.70
C LYS A 44 -12.11 -11.66 26.45
N SER A 45 -11.86 -10.38 26.28
CA SER A 45 -11.02 -9.84 25.23
C SER A 45 -9.92 -8.97 25.88
N TYR A 46 -8.85 -8.73 25.18
CA TYR A 46 -7.65 -8.09 25.70
C TYR A 46 -7.22 -6.97 24.75
N ARG A 47 -6.72 -5.89 25.32
CA ARG A 47 -6.15 -4.76 24.61
C ARG A 47 -4.85 -4.35 25.28
N ALA A 48 -3.88 -3.85 24.52
CA ALA A 48 -2.63 -3.33 25.09
C ALA A 48 -2.89 -2.09 25.96
N ASN A 49 -2.36 -2.06 27.19
CA ASN A 49 -2.36 -0.89 28.07
C ASN A 49 -1.40 0.20 27.55
N ASN A 50 -0.23 -0.25 27.12
CA ASN A 50 0.82 0.59 26.55
C ASN A 50 1.51 -0.22 25.44
N ILE A 51 1.38 0.26 24.21
CA ILE A 51 1.88 -0.41 23.01
C ILE A 51 3.42 -0.51 23.05
N GLU A 52 4.10 0.56 23.46
CA GLU A 52 5.58 0.60 23.50
C GLU A 52 6.13 -0.35 24.58
N ALA A 53 5.49 -0.40 25.75
CA ALA A 53 5.87 -1.36 26.78
C ALA A 53 5.62 -2.80 26.34
N LEU A 54 4.53 -3.07 25.63
CA LEU A 54 4.24 -4.39 25.05
C LEU A 54 5.29 -4.78 24.01
N LYS A 55 5.66 -3.89 23.10
CA LYS A 55 6.71 -4.13 22.10
C LYS A 55 8.04 -4.47 22.78
N ARG A 56 8.49 -3.65 23.73
CA ARG A 56 9.75 -3.89 24.48
C ARG A 56 9.75 -5.26 25.15
N PHE A 57 8.70 -5.58 25.87
CA PHE A 57 8.60 -6.89 26.54
C PHE A 57 8.69 -8.07 25.57
N LEU A 58 8.01 -7.97 24.42
CA LEU A 58 8.05 -9.01 23.40
C LEU A 58 9.46 -9.16 22.79
N ILE A 59 10.13 -8.04 22.49
CA ILE A 59 11.49 -8.01 21.94
C ILE A 59 12.51 -8.61 22.93
N ASP A 60 12.40 -8.26 24.20
CA ASP A 60 13.30 -8.79 25.25
C ASP A 60 13.11 -10.29 25.47
N LYS A 61 11.90 -10.78 25.23
CA LYS A 61 11.54 -12.19 25.44
C LYS A 61 12.00 -13.11 24.31
N ASP A 62 11.92 -12.66 23.08
CA ASP A 62 12.28 -13.46 21.89
C ASP A 62 12.76 -12.53 20.78
N GLU A 63 13.98 -12.77 20.30
CA GLU A 63 14.57 -12.01 19.18
C GLU A 63 13.70 -11.96 17.92
N ASN A 64 12.81 -12.95 17.72
CA ASN A 64 11.85 -12.93 16.62
C ASN A 64 10.87 -11.76 16.72
N TYR A 65 10.70 -11.11 17.87
CA TYR A 65 9.87 -9.92 18.04
C TYR A 65 10.61 -8.60 17.79
N ARG A 66 11.93 -8.59 17.54
CA ARG A 66 12.68 -7.39 17.10
C ARG A 66 12.07 -6.75 15.86
N ILE A 67 11.34 -7.55 15.11
CA ILE A 67 10.56 -7.14 13.94
C ILE A 67 9.41 -6.16 14.25
N LEU A 68 9.06 -6.00 15.50
CA LEU A 68 8.04 -5.04 15.94
C LEU A 68 8.56 -3.60 15.98
N ASP A 69 9.88 -3.40 15.85
CA ASP A 69 10.52 -2.13 15.55
C ASP A 69 10.49 -1.83 14.04
N VAL A 70 9.33 -2.06 13.42
CA VAL A 70 9.16 -1.98 11.96
C VAL A 70 9.50 -0.62 11.36
N ASP A 71 9.47 0.43 12.16
CA ASP A 71 9.85 1.79 11.75
C ASP A 71 11.34 1.90 11.32
N ASN A 72 12.15 0.85 11.59
CA ASN A 72 13.57 0.79 11.25
C ASN A 72 13.88 -0.05 9.99
N PHE A 73 12.88 -0.69 9.34
CA PHE A 73 13.13 -1.56 8.19
C PHE A 73 12.54 -0.96 6.90
N ASP A 74 13.38 -0.32 6.10
CA ASP A 74 13.00 0.25 4.82
C ASP A 74 12.83 -0.80 3.71
N SER A 75 13.39 -2.01 3.89
CA SER A 75 13.36 -3.05 2.87
C SER A 75 13.46 -4.47 3.45
N ARG A 76 13.14 -5.48 2.62
CA ARG A 76 13.37 -6.89 2.95
C ARG A 76 14.85 -7.20 3.18
N SER A 77 15.75 -6.50 2.50
CA SER A 77 17.19 -6.68 2.63
C SER A 77 17.69 -6.19 3.98
N SER A 78 17.26 -5.01 4.43
CA SER A 78 17.62 -4.50 5.76
C SER A 78 17.09 -5.42 6.86
N MET A 79 15.86 -5.92 6.73
CA MET A 79 15.30 -6.86 7.68
C MET A 79 16.04 -8.22 7.69
N ALA A 80 16.42 -8.73 6.51
CA ALA A 80 17.16 -10.00 6.42
C ALA A 80 18.57 -9.89 7.04
N SER A 81 19.22 -8.72 6.95
CA SER A 81 20.53 -8.48 7.55
C SER A 81 20.47 -8.48 9.09
N GLU A 82 19.38 -7.96 9.65
CA GLU A 82 19.20 -7.86 11.11
C GLU A 82 18.66 -9.15 11.74
N THR A 83 17.70 -9.79 11.08
CA THR A 83 16.97 -10.93 11.65
C THR A 83 17.37 -12.29 11.07
N GLY A 84 18.15 -12.31 9.98
CA GLY A 84 18.47 -13.53 9.24
C GLY A 84 17.29 -14.14 8.48
N ASN A 85 16.11 -13.48 8.45
CA ASN A 85 14.93 -14.02 7.80
C ASN A 85 14.02 -12.92 7.20
N SER A 86 14.08 -12.77 5.88
CA SER A 86 13.28 -11.78 5.12
C SER A 86 11.77 -12.06 5.06
N LYS A 87 11.29 -13.20 5.62
CA LYS A 87 9.87 -13.61 5.58
C LYS A 87 9.11 -13.34 6.87
N LEU A 88 9.77 -12.79 7.89
CA LEU A 88 9.13 -12.57 9.19
C LEU A 88 8.03 -11.52 9.17
N VAL A 89 8.12 -10.52 8.28
CA VAL A 89 7.07 -9.51 8.04
C VAL A 89 6.76 -9.44 6.55
N THR A 90 5.53 -9.12 6.21
CA THR A 90 5.15 -8.82 4.82
C THR A 90 5.53 -7.37 4.51
N ILE A 91 6.78 -7.15 4.10
CA ILE A 91 7.21 -5.87 3.54
C ILE A 91 6.94 -5.90 2.03
N ARG A 92 6.29 -4.86 1.52
CA ARG A 92 6.10 -4.71 0.07
C ARG A 92 7.48 -4.55 -0.58
N SER A 93 7.86 -5.54 -1.39
CA SER A 93 9.14 -5.53 -2.09
C SER A 93 9.20 -4.53 -3.25
N CYS A 94 8.06 -4.04 -3.69
CA CYS A 94 7.94 -3.05 -4.76
C CYS A 94 6.78 -2.09 -4.43
N PRO A 95 7.03 -1.01 -3.67
CA PRO A 95 6.07 0.08 -3.51
C PRO A 95 5.82 0.75 -4.86
N GLY A 96 4.69 1.44 -5.01
CA GLY A 96 4.37 2.15 -6.24
C GLY A 96 3.16 1.62 -6.99
N PHE A 97 3.01 2.07 -8.23
CA PHE A 97 1.87 1.73 -9.07
C PHE A 97 2.21 1.82 -10.56
N PRO A 98 1.47 1.08 -11.42
CA PRO A 98 1.64 1.15 -12.85
C PRO A 98 0.99 2.40 -13.45
N VAL A 99 1.66 3.00 -14.44
CA VAL A 99 1.18 4.12 -15.25
C VAL A 99 1.29 3.81 -16.73
N ASN A 100 0.37 4.34 -17.54
CA ASN A 100 0.35 4.19 -18.98
C ASN A 100 -0.18 5.46 -19.67
N THR A 101 0.08 5.61 -20.93
CA THR A 101 -0.45 6.69 -21.77
C THR A 101 -0.42 6.30 -23.24
N TYR A 102 -1.23 6.94 -24.07
CA TYR A 102 -1.17 6.78 -25.52
C TYR A 102 -0.46 7.96 -26.21
N GLU A 103 0.04 8.93 -25.44
CA GLU A 103 0.82 10.05 -25.95
C GLU A 103 1.97 10.36 -25.00
N LEU A 104 2.93 11.15 -25.47
CA LEU A 104 4.10 11.51 -24.69
C LEU A 104 3.73 12.50 -23.59
N ILE A 105 4.07 12.17 -22.33
CA ILE A 105 3.97 13.05 -21.18
C ILE A 105 5.36 13.27 -20.59
N GLU A 106 5.76 14.54 -20.51
CA GLU A 106 7.00 14.94 -19.83
C GLU A 106 6.72 15.12 -18.34
N CYS A 107 7.42 14.38 -17.52
CA CYS A 107 7.25 14.30 -16.08
C CYS A 107 8.57 14.58 -15.37
N GLN A 108 8.55 14.49 -14.05
CA GLN A 108 9.75 14.43 -13.22
C GLN A 108 9.70 13.20 -12.30
N LEU A 109 10.84 12.56 -12.13
CA LEU A 109 11.04 11.48 -11.16
C LEU A 109 12.38 11.69 -10.48
N ASN A 110 12.41 11.71 -9.14
CA ASN A 110 13.61 12.00 -8.36
C ASN A 110 14.27 13.36 -8.70
N LYS A 111 13.44 14.36 -9.05
CA LYS A 111 13.82 15.70 -9.50
C LYS A 111 14.52 15.75 -10.87
N GLU A 112 14.59 14.63 -11.57
CA GLU A 112 15.14 14.53 -12.92
C GLU A 112 14.02 14.47 -13.96
N PRO A 113 14.22 15.00 -15.18
CA PRO A 113 13.26 14.86 -16.27
C PRO A 113 13.00 13.39 -16.59
N PHE A 114 11.74 13.02 -16.69
CA PHE A 114 11.30 11.67 -16.99
C PHE A 114 10.17 11.70 -18.02
N THR A 115 10.25 10.89 -19.07
CA THR A 115 9.25 10.85 -20.11
C THR A 115 8.47 9.54 -20.07
N ILE A 116 7.15 9.64 -20.00
CA ILE A 116 6.25 8.50 -20.14
C ILE A 116 5.78 8.42 -21.58
N ASN A 117 6.16 7.35 -22.26
CA ASN A 117 5.71 7.01 -23.61
C ASN A 117 5.90 5.51 -23.86
N PRO A 118 5.17 4.63 -23.14
CA PRO A 118 5.30 3.19 -23.33
C PRO A 118 4.76 2.78 -24.71
N GLN A 119 5.36 1.77 -25.30
CA GLN A 119 4.85 1.17 -26.53
C GLN A 119 3.59 0.34 -26.28
N GLU A 120 2.89 -0.05 -27.34
CA GLU A 120 1.74 -0.95 -27.25
C GLU A 120 2.07 -2.22 -26.47
N GLY A 121 1.21 -2.56 -25.51
CA GLY A 121 1.39 -3.70 -24.63
C GLY A 121 2.36 -3.50 -23.46
N CYS A 122 3.03 -2.33 -23.38
CA CYS A 122 3.91 -1.93 -22.28
C CYS A 122 3.26 -0.90 -21.38
N PHE A 123 3.79 -0.78 -20.17
CA PHE A 123 3.50 0.29 -19.23
C PHE A 123 4.72 0.52 -18.33
N PHE A 124 4.80 1.67 -17.68
CA PHE A 124 5.83 1.93 -16.68
C PHE A 124 5.31 1.59 -15.29
N PHE A 125 6.22 1.18 -14.41
CA PHE A 125 5.95 1.05 -12.98
C PHE A 125 6.75 2.11 -12.23
N VAL A 126 6.05 2.98 -11.50
CA VAL A 126 6.65 4.07 -10.73
C VAL A 126 6.78 3.62 -9.28
N SER A 127 8.00 3.24 -8.86
CA SER A 127 8.31 2.84 -7.48
C SER A 127 8.59 4.03 -6.56
N ASP A 128 9.30 5.03 -7.05
CA ASP A 128 9.63 6.24 -6.29
C ASP A 128 8.52 7.30 -6.38
N TRP A 129 7.29 6.87 -6.23
CA TRP A 129 6.08 7.66 -6.47
C TRP A 129 5.99 8.96 -5.66
N ARG A 130 6.67 9.05 -4.50
CA ARG A 130 6.69 10.27 -3.68
C ARG A 130 7.40 11.45 -4.35
N THR A 131 8.26 11.15 -5.30
CA THR A 131 9.00 12.15 -6.09
C THR A 131 8.49 12.25 -7.54
N PHE A 132 7.45 11.48 -7.86
CA PHE A 132 6.85 11.47 -9.19
C PHE A 132 5.89 12.66 -9.34
N ALA A 133 6.23 13.59 -10.24
CA ALA A 133 5.44 14.77 -10.56
C ALA A 133 5.08 14.78 -12.05
N ILE A 134 3.83 15.13 -12.32
CA ILE A 134 3.27 15.29 -13.68
C ILE A 134 2.84 16.73 -13.89
N PRO A 135 2.73 17.20 -15.14
CA PRO A 135 2.19 18.54 -15.44
C PRO A 135 0.76 18.72 -14.93
N ASP A 136 0.42 19.92 -14.46
CA ASP A 136 -0.89 20.23 -13.86
C ASP A 136 -2.06 20.10 -14.86
N ASP A 137 -1.78 20.18 -16.16
CA ASP A 137 -2.75 20.05 -17.24
C ASP A 137 -3.01 18.59 -17.69
N VAL A 138 -2.43 17.61 -17.01
CA VAL A 138 -2.68 16.19 -17.28
C VAL A 138 -3.89 15.71 -16.51
N ILE A 139 -4.80 15.02 -17.20
CA ILE A 139 -5.93 14.31 -16.56
C ILE A 139 -5.50 12.88 -16.22
N ILE A 140 -5.91 12.41 -15.05
CA ILE A 140 -5.64 11.05 -14.62
C ILE A 140 -6.92 10.22 -14.75
N ILE A 141 -6.79 9.05 -15.39
CA ILE A 141 -7.89 8.07 -15.51
C ILE A 141 -7.49 6.77 -14.82
N GLY A 142 -8.32 6.33 -13.86
CA GLY A 142 -8.14 5.08 -13.15
C GLY A 142 -8.78 3.90 -13.86
N ILE A 143 -8.01 2.89 -14.24
CA ILE A 143 -8.50 1.68 -14.92
C ILE A 143 -8.38 0.46 -13.98
N GLU A 144 -9.48 -0.28 -13.78
CA GLU A 144 -9.48 -1.49 -12.96
C GLU A 144 -9.03 -2.74 -13.73
N ASN A 145 -9.47 -2.87 -14.98
CA ASN A 145 -9.13 -4.03 -15.79
C ASN A 145 -7.71 -3.89 -16.35
N MET A 146 -6.81 -4.76 -15.92
CA MET A 146 -5.40 -4.75 -16.35
C MET A 146 -5.24 -4.98 -17.85
N GLU A 147 -6.13 -5.70 -18.50
CA GLU A 147 -6.07 -5.89 -19.96
C GLU A 147 -6.39 -4.59 -20.70
N ASN A 148 -7.42 -3.86 -20.26
CA ASN A 148 -7.74 -2.53 -20.80
C ASN A 148 -6.61 -1.54 -20.53
N PHE A 149 -6.05 -1.55 -19.32
CA PHE A 149 -4.91 -0.71 -18.95
C PHE A 149 -3.68 -0.92 -19.86
N ARG A 150 -3.40 -2.16 -20.25
CA ARG A 150 -2.28 -2.46 -21.16
C ARG A 150 -2.57 -2.04 -22.60
N LYS A 151 -3.84 -1.96 -23.00
CA LYS A 151 -4.31 -1.69 -24.36
C LYS A 151 -4.87 -0.27 -24.54
N VAL A 152 -4.52 0.69 -23.68
CA VAL A 152 -5.06 2.06 -23.75
C VAL A 152 -4.81 2.73 -25.11
N ARG A 153 -3.73 2.41 -25.80
CA ARG A 153 -3.44 2.94 -27.15
C ARG A 153 -4.46 2.49 -28.19
N GLN A 154 -4.93 1.25 -28.11
CA GLN A 154 -5.99 0.71 -28.99
C GLN A 154 -7.35 1.36 -28.71
N GLN A 155 -7.54 1.88 -27.50
CA GLN A 155 -8.77 2.52 -27.04
C GLN A 155 -8.74 4.05 -27.17
N ARG A 156 -7.71 4.61 -27.81
CA ARG A 156 -7.50 6.05 -27.89
C ARG A 156 -8.72 6.79 -28.39
N LEU A 157 -9.33 6.37 -29.49
CA LEU A 157 -10.52 7.04 -30.07
C LEU A 157 -11.67 7.12 -29.06
N PHE A 158 -11.88 6.06 -28.29
CA PHE A 158 -12.90 6.02 -27.26
C PHE A 158 -12.64 7.09 -26.16
N PHE A 159 -11.39 7.15 -25.66
CA PHE A 159 -11.04 8.12 -24.63
C PHE A 159 -11.05 9.56 -25.16
N ASP A 160 -10.57 9.81 -26.37
CA ASP A 160 -10.59 11.12 -27.01
C ASP A 160 -12.04 11.63 -27.19
N GLU A 161 -12.97 10.77 -27.64
CA GLU A 161 -14.40 11.11 -27.78
C GLU A 161 -15.03 11.37 -26.40
N TYR A 162 -14.75 10.53 -25.41
CA TYR A 162 -15.25 10.70 -24.06
C TYR A 162 -14.79 12.03 -23.46
N LEU A 163 -13.51 12.33 -23.52
CA LEU A 163 -12.92 13.56 -22.98
C LEU A 163 -13.48 14.79 -23.70
N HIS A 164 -13.51 14.78 -25.01
CA HIS A 164 -14.09 15.89 -25.81
C HIS A 164 -15.55 16.17 -25.45
N LYS A 165 -16.35 15.12 -25.28
CA LYS A 165 -17.76 15.25 -24.87
C LYS A 165 -17.90 15.91 -23.49
N HIS A 166 -16.92 15.73 -22.60
CA HIS A 166 -16.92 16.33 -21.26
C HIS A 166 -16.12 17.63 -21.16
N GLY A 167 -15.71 18.20 -22.31
CA GLY A 167 -15.00 19.48 -22.37
C GLY A 167 -13.52 19.41 -21.98
N HIS A 168 -12.92 18.23 -22.03
CA HIS A 168 -11.51 18.00 -21.73
C HIS A 168 -10.70 17.88 -23.03
N SER A 169 -9.56 18.56 -23.10
CA SER A 169 -8.60 18.51 -24.24
C SER A 169 -7.17 18.24 -23.78
N GLN A 170 -7.00 17.87 -22.54
CA GLN A 170 -5.69 17.67 -21.91
C GLN A 170 -5.12 16.30 -22.23
N LYS A 171 -3.81 16.13 -22.01
CA LYS A 171 -3.15 14.83 -22.05
C LYS A 171 -3.65 13.92 -20.94
N VAL A 172 -3.60 12.61 -21.17
CA VAL A 172 -4.14 11.62 -20.24
C VAL A 172 -3.05 10.69 -19.74
N LEU A 173 -2.97 10.59 -18.41
CA LEU A 173 -2.21 9.56 -17.71
C LEU A 173 -3.19 8.51 -17.17
N PHE A 174 -3.01 7.26 -17.58
CA PHE A 174 -3.76 6.13 -17.03
C PHE A 174 -3.01 5.53 -15.85
N VAL A 175 -3.74 5.21 -14.78
CA VAL A 175 -3.19 4.51 -13.61
C VAL A 175 -3.97 3.22 -13.40
N SER A 176 -3.27 2.13 -13.08
CA SER A 176 -3.96 0.88 -12.76
C SER A 176 -4.46 0.89 -11.32
N ARG A 177 -5.74 0.61 -11.15
CA ARG A 177 -6.38 0.43 -9.84
C ARG A 177 -6.29 -1.00 -9.32
N TYR A 178 -5.74 -1.92 -10.11
CA TYR A 178 -5.57 -3.31 -9.72
C TYR A 178 -4.10 -3.73 -9.72
N PRO A 179 -3.61 -4.37 -8.65
CA PRO A 179 -4.25 -4.47 -7.33
C PRO A 179 -4.35 -3.09 -6.65
N GLN A 180 -5.34 -2.92 -5.78
CA GLN A 180 -5.51 -1.65 -5.04
C GLN A 180 -4.23 -1.31 -4.28
N SER A 181 -3.73 -0.10 -4.47
CA SER A 181 -2.50 0.39 -3.90
C SER A 181 -2.75 1.61 -3.00
N THR A 182 -2.25 1.55 -1.76
CA THR A 182 -2.24 2.71 -0.87
C THR A 182 -1.35 3.81 -1.45
N ASP A 183 -0.26 3.46 -2.11
CA ASP A 183 0.67 4.40 -2.72
C ASP A 183 0.00 5.24 -3.82
N LEU A 184 -0.80 4.61 -4.69
CA LEU A 184 -1.58 5.33 -5.69
C LEU A 184 -2.56 6.31 -5.04
N ARG A 185 -3.27 5.89 -4.01
CA ARG A 185 -4.23 6.75 -3.30
C ARG A 185 -3.54 7.95 -2.64
N GLU A 186 -2.41 7.73 -1.98
CA GLU A 186 -1.63 8.80 -1.35
C GLU A 186 -1.06 9.76 -2.39
N TRP A 187 -0.55 9.25 -3.52
CA TRP A 187 -0.07 10.08 -4.61
C TRP A 187 -1.19 10.93 -5.22
N LEU A 188 -2.34 10.34 -5.52
CA LEU A 188 -3.51 11.08 -6.03
C LEU A 188 -3.99 12.18 -5.07
N ALA A 189 -3.88 11.95 -3.76
CA ALA A 189 -4.22 12.96 -2.75
C ALA A 189 -3.19 14.09 -2.64
N SER A 190 -1.97 13.89 -3.14
CA SER A 190 -0.86 14.86 -3.05
C SER A 190 -0.74 15.80 -4.24
N ILE A 191 -1.48 15.55 -5.33
CA ILE A 191 -1.40 16.31 -6.58
C ILE A 191 -2.72 17.01 -6.90
N PRO A 192 -2.71 18.15 -7.63
CA PRO A 192 -3.91 18.92 -7.96
C PRO A 192 -4.67 18.38 -9.18
N ASN A 193 -4.10 17.43 -9.91
CA ASN A 193 -4.60 16.96 -11.20
C ASN A 193 -6.00 16.37 -11.11
N PRO A 194 -6.89 16.63 -12.08
CA PRO A 194 -8.20 15.99 -12.15
C PRO A 194 -8.08 14.47 -12.25
N TYR A 195 -8.85 13.75 -11.43
CA TYR A 195 -8.90 12.30 -11.42
C TYR A 195 -10.29 11.79 -11.78
N ILE A 196 -10.37 10.99 -12.84
CA ILE A 196 -11.61 10.38 -13.32
C ILE A 196 -11.56 8.89 -13.03
N LEU A 197 -12.59 8.43 -12.33
CA LEU A 197 -12.83 6.99 -12.13
C LEU A 197 -13.53 6.44 -13.37
N GLU A 198 -12.87 5.59 -14.11
CA GLU A 198 -13.51 4.86 -15.18
C GLU A 198 -14.35 3.72 -14.61
N PHE A 199 -15.59 3.68 -15.00
CA PHE A 199 -16.47 2.53 -14.80
C PHE A 199 -16.07 1.45 -15.79
N GLY A 200 -15.81 0.23 -15.28
CA GLY A 200 -15.33 -0.88 -16.07
C GLY A 200 -16.04 -1.03 -17.41
N ILE A 201 -15.36 -0.68 -18.49
CA ILE A 201 -15.84 -0.90 -19.84
C ILE A 201 -15.53 -2.35 -20.15
N SER A 202 -16.59 -3.16 -20.26
CA SER A 202 -16.49 -4.45 -20.91
C SER A 202 -16.41 -4.19 -22.41
N LEU A 203 -15.23 -4.30 -22.98
CA LEU A 203 -15.09 -4.34 -24.42
C LEU A 203 -15.66 -5.68 -24.90
N ALA A 204 -16.77 -5.63 -25.62
CA ALA A 204 -17.33 -6.75 -26.38
C ALA A 204 -16.43 -7.08 -27.57
#